data_9f47680a2638f461c19009cff26e4935
#
_entry.id   9f47680a2638f461c19009cff26e4935
#
_cell.length_a   1.000
_cell.length_b   1.000
_cell.length_c   1.000
_cell.angle_alpha   90.00
_cell.angle_beta   90.00
_cell.angle_gamma   90.00
#
_symmetry.space_group_name_H-M   'P 1'
#
loop_
_entity.id
_entity.type
_entity.pdbx_description
1 polymer ?
#
loop_
_entity_poly.entity_id
_entity_poly.type
_entity_poly.pdbx_seq_one_letter_code
_entity_poly.pdbx_strand_id
1 'polypeptide(L)'
;NSFYFQGRGLVDFADEFYRCGGQVLLVDQAFKLPEWRRQLCECYHKFPRLRIVYTTSSVENASERDDELSSISRCYVLHGFSFREFLNLQTGNSFRTYSLDEVLHEHEYILKSILPKVRPWQYFHDYLHHGYYPFFLENRNFTEMLLKAMNMMIEVDILFIKQIELK
;
A
#
# COMPACT_ATOMS: atom_id res chain seq x y z
N ASN A 1 16.08 -10.36 3.80
CA ASN A 1 15.12 -9.79 4.73
C ASN A 1 15.13 -10.48 6.10
N SER A 2 14.92 -11.80 6.21
CA SER A 2 15.01 -12.50 7.50
C SER A 2 16.43 -12.56 8.07
N PHE A 3 17.46 -12.43 7.26
CA PHE A 3 18.86 -12.51 7.69
C PHE A 3 19.25 -11.42 8.70
N TYR A 4 18.71 -10.19 8.54
CA TYR A 4 18.99 -9.08 9.46
C TYR A 4 18.29 -9.20 10.82
N PHE A 5 17.17 -9.93 10.87
CA PHE A 5 16.36 -10.09 12.08
C PHE A 5 16.57 -11.45 12.79
N GLN A 6 17.56 -12.23 12.38
CA GLN A 6 17.90 -13.48 13.10
C GLN A 6 18.41 -13.14 14.49
N GLY A 7 17.52 -13.23 15.48
CA GLY A 7 17.80 -12.96 16.89
C GLY A 7 17.86 -11.49 17.32
N ARG A 8 17.50 -10.55 16.42
CA ARG A 8 17.41 -9.12 16.74
C ARG A 8 15.99 -8.60 16.53
N GLY A 9 15.53 -7.73 17.43
CA GLY A 9 14.26 -7.03 17.27
C GLY A 9 14.36 -5.79 16.38
N LEU A 10 13.20 -5.26 15.99
CA LEU A 10 13.12 -3.99 15.26
C LEU A 10 13.76 -2.84 16.04
N VAL A 11 13.62 -2.85 17.37
CA VAL A 11 14.17 -1.81 18.27
C VAL A 11 15.70 -1.78 18.22
N ASP A 12 16.35 -2.94 18.19
CA ASP A 12 17.81 -3.04 18.10
C ASP A 12 18.32 -2.51 16.76
N PHE A 13 17.62 -2.86 15.67
CA PHE A 13 17.94 -2.36 14.35
C PHE A 13 17.72 -0.85 14.25
N ALA A 14 16.64 -0.33 14.82
CA ALA A 14 16.35 1.10 14.84
C ALA A 14 17.41 1.88 15.65
N ASP A 15 17.92 1.32 16.74
CA ASP A 15 19.00 1.92 17.53
C ASP A 15 20.29 2.05 16.74
N GLU A 16 20.71 0.97 16.07
CA GLU A 16 21.89 0.98 15.20
C GLU A 16 21.73 1.97 14.04
N PHE A 17 20.59 1.92 13.35
CA PHE A 17 20.29 2.82 12.25
C PHE A 17 20.29 4.30 12.67
N TYR A 18 19.69 4.60 13.84
CA TYR A 18 19.65 5.96 14.37
C TYR A 18 21.01 6.46 14.80
N ARG A 19 21.85 5.62 15.42
CA ARG A 19 23.25 5.96 15.77
C ARG A 19 24.13 6.22 14.55
N CYS A 20 23.86 5.54 13.44
CA CYS A 20 24.52 5.77 12.15
C CYS A 20 24.00 7.04 11.42
N GLY A 21 23.12 7.83 12.05
CA GLY A 21 22.58 9.06 11.48
C GLY A 21 21.33 8.87 10.61
N GLY A 22 20.70 7.71 10.67
CA GLY A 22 19.44 7.42 9.97
C GLY A 22 18.30 8.31 10.48
N GLN A 23 17.53 8.88 9.56
CA GLN A 23 16.44 9.81 9.87
C GLN A 23 15.06 9.25 9.52
N VAL A 24 14.98 8.37 8.53
CA VAL A 24 13.72 7.77 8.06
C VAL A 24 13.92 6.27 7.94
N LEU A 25 13.18 5.49 8.71
CA LEU A 25 13.19 4.03 8.69
C LEU A 25 11.94 3.54 7.96
N LEU A 26 12.15 2.73 6.91
CA LEU A 26 11.08 2.09 6.15
C LEU A 26 11.00 0.61 6.57
N VAL A 27 9.85 0.19 7.08
CA VAL A 27 9.59 -1.19 7.51
C VAL A 27 8.49 -1.79 6.63
N ASP A 28 8.89 -2.63 5.69
CA ASP A 28 7.92 -3.30 4.81
C ASP A 28 7.39 -4.56 5.47
N GLN A 29 6.07 -4.76 5.37
CA GLN A 29 5.36 -5.92 5.93
C GLN A 29 5.65 -6.11 7.44
N ALA A 30 5.49 -5.06 8.22
CA ALA A 30 5.78 -5.04 9.66
C ALA A 30 5.08 -6.19 10.43
N PHE A 31 3.88 -6.58 10.01
CA PHE A 31 3.08 -7.66 10.60
C PHE A 31 3.79 -9.04 10.61
N LYS A 32 4.84 -9.22 9.84
CA LYS A 32 5.66 -10.45 9.85
C LYS A 32 6.67 -10.51 11.00
N LEU A 33 6.84 -9.43 11.74
CA LEU A 33 7.69 -9.41 12.94
C LEU A 33 6.88 -9.80 14.18
N PRO A 34 7.42 -10.62 15.09
CA PRO A 34 6.78 -10.89 16.36
C PRO A 34 6.54 -9.57 17.14
N GLU A 35 5.36 -9.42 17.72
CA GLU A 35 5.01 -8.25 18.53
C GLU A 35 5.29 -6.89 17.86
N TRP A 36 5.19 -6.83 16.54
CA TRP A 36 5.58 -5.68 15.73
C TRP A 36 4.95 -4.36 16.19
N ARG A 37 3.70 -4.38 16.65
CA ARG A 37 2.99 -3.19 17.15
C ARG A 37 3.70 -2.62 18.37
N ARG A 38 4.01 -3.46 19.34
CA ARG A 38 4.76 -3.07 20.55
C ARG A 38 6.14 -2.55 20.20
N GLN A 39 6.85 -3.23 19.30
CA GLN A 39 8.19 -2.79 18.86
C GLN A 39 8.15 -1.44 18.13
N LEU A 40 7.12 -1.15 17.33
CA LEU A 40 6.97 0.17 16.71
C LEU A 40 6.68 1.27 17.75
N CYS A 41 5.81 1.01 18.73
CA CYS A 41 5.57 1.95 19.83
C CYS A 41 6.85 2.23 20.63
N GLU A 42 7.62 1.19 20.94
CA GLU A 42 8.91 1.33 21.63
C GLU A 42 9.91 2.16 20.81
N CYS A 43 10.00 1.91 19.50
CA CYS A 43 10.83 2.73 18.61
C CYS A 43 10.41 4.21 18.62
N TYR A 44 9.10 4.48 18.56
CA TYR A 44 8.56 5.84 18.58
C TYR A 44 8.96 6.59 19.86
N HIS A 45 8.83 5.97 21.02
CA HIS A 45 9.21 6.59 22.29
C HIS A 45 10.73 6.75 22.46
N LYS A 46 11.49 5.74 22.04
CA LYS A 46 12.95 5.73 22.23
C LYS A 46 13.67 6.65 21.25
N PHE A 47 13.14 6.85 20.05
CA PHE A 47 13.78 7.62 18.99
C PHE A 47 12.87 8.73 18.44
N PRO A 48 12.58 9.80 19.20
CA PRO A 48 11.56 10.80 18.85
C PRO A 48 11.87 11.62 17.58
N ARG A 49 13.11 11.58 17.08
CA ARG A 49 13.51 12.22 15.82
C ARG A 49 13.52 11.28 14.63
N LEU A 50 13.35 9.96 14.86
CA LEU A 50 13.29 8.98 13.80
C LEU A 50 11.88 8.94 13.20
N ARG A 51 11.74 9.23 11.92
CA ARG A 51 10.50 8.99 11.19
C ARG A 51 10.41 7.53 10.79
N ILE A 52 9.31 6.88 11.16
CA ILE A 52 9.08 5.47 10.82
C ILE A 52 7.89 5.41 9.87
N VAL A 53 8.08 4.77 8.74
CA VAL A 53 7.01 4.43 7.78
C VAL A 53 6.95 2.91 7.69
N TYR A 54 5.79 2.34 7.93
CA TYR A 54 5.61 0.90 7.89
C TYR A 54 4.42 0.50 7.05
N THR A 55 4.49 -0.68 6.42
CA THR A 55 3.37 -1.28 5.72
C THR A 55 2.82 -2.47 6.49
N THR A 56 1.50 -2.65 6.40
CA THR A 56 0.79 -3.78 7.00
C THR A 56 -0.24 -4.33 6.01
N SER A 57 -0.81 -5.49 6.31
CA SER A 57 -1.89 -6.06 5.52
C SER A 57 -3.23 -5.41 5.88
N SER A 58 -4.10 -5.22 4.87
CA SER A 58 -5.46 -4.70 5.08
C SER A 58 -6.33 -5.61 5.96
N VAL A 59 -6.02 -6.91 6.00
CA VAL A 59 -6.75 -7.89 6.83
C VAL A 59 -6.56 -7.62 8.32
N GLU A 60 -5.41 -7.10 8.71
CA GLU A 60 -5.07 -6.84 10.11
C GLU A 60 -5.72 -5.57 10.65
N ASN A 61 -5.91 -4.57 9.80
CA ASN A 61 -6.54 -3.29 10.19
C ASN A 61 -8.00 -3.44 10.63
N ALA A 62 -8.65 -4.57 10.34
CA ALA A 62 -10.05 -4.80 10.68
C ALA A 62 -10.27 -5.25 12.13
N SER A 63 -9.26 -5.77 12.82
CA SER A 63 -9.42 -6.44 14.11
C SER A 63 -8.97 -5.66 15.35
N GLU A 64 -8.13 -4.62 15.21
CA GLU A 64 -7.51 -3.97 16.36
C GLU A 64 -7.36 -2.45 16.16
N ARG A 65 -8.47 -1.72 16.31
CA ARG A 65 -8.50 -0.25 16.12
C ARG A 65 -8.15 0.58 17.36
N ASP A 66 -8.03 -0.03 18.52
CA ASP A 66 -7.90 0.67 19.82
C ASP A 66 -6.57 0.39 20.54
N ASP A 67 -5.46 0.30 19.81
CA ASP A 67 -4.16 0.17 20.43
C ASP A 67 -3.37 1.50 20.48
N GLU A 68 -2.31 1.51 21.27
CA GLU A 68 -1.40 2.64 21.40
C GLU A 68 -0.85 3.07 20.03
N LEU A 69 -0.49 2.11 19.16
CA LEU A 69 0.07 2.37 17.85
C LEU A 69 -0.89 3.21 16.98
N SER A 70 -2.19 2.95 17.06
CA SER A 70 -3.20 3.72 16.33
C SER A 70 -3.25 5.18 16.78
N SER A 71 -2.96 5.47 18.03
CA SER A 71 -2.95 6.84 18.57
C SER A 71 -1.74 7.67 18.15
N ILE A 72 -0.59 7.02 17.92
CA ILE A 72 0.67 7.67 17.56
C ILE A 72 1.01 7.61 16.07
N SER A 73 0.23 6.87 15.28
CA SER A 73 0.47 6.69 13.85
C SER A 73 -0.62 7.32 12.99
N ARG A 74 -0.26 7.68 11.76
CA ARG A 74 -1.21 8.11 10.74
C ARG A 74 -1.36 7.03 9.69
N CYS A 75 -2.56 6.44 9.61
CA CYS A 75 -2.86 5.39 8.66
C CYS A 75 -3.30 5.97 7.30
N TYR A 76 -2.74 5.41 6.23
CA TYR A 76 -3.14 5.66 4.85
C TYR A 76 -3.50 4.33 4.21
N VAL A 77 -4.67 4.25 3.59
CA VAL A 77 -5.08 3.07 2.83
C VAL A 77 -4.67 3.25 1.37
N LEU A 78 -3.82 2.36 0.88
CA LEU A 78 -3.43 2.34 -0.52
C LEU A 78 -4.40 1.44 -1.29
N HIS A 79 -5.29 2.05 -2.06
CA HIS A 79 -6.18 1.35 -2.98
C HIS A 79 -5.48 1.04 -4.31
N GLY A 80 -6.06 0.15 -5.10
CA GLY A 80 -5.65 -0.01 -6.49
C GLY A 80 -5.97 1.23 -7.32
N PHE A 81 -5.52 1.25 -8.56
CA PHE A 81 -5.76 2.39 -9.46
C PHE A 81 -7.24 2.60 -9.76
N SER A 82 -7.68 3.83 -9.67
CA SER A 82 -8.94 4.26 -10.27
C SER A 82 -8.82 4.24 -11.80
N PHE A 83 -9.95 4.19 -12.50
CA PHE A 83 -9.95 4.28 -13.95
C PHE A 83 -9.25 5.55 -14.48
N ARG A 84 -9.41 6.67 -13.79
CA ARG A 84 -8.72 7.92 -14.13
C ARG A 84 -7.20 7.80 -14.01
N GLU A 85 -6.69 7.17 -12.96
CA GLU A 85 -5.25 6.96 -12.76
C GLU A 85 -4.68 6.00 -13.80
N PHE A 86 -5.38 4.90 -14.06
CA PHE A 86 -5.05 3.98 -15.14
C PHE A 86 -4.99 4.70 -16.49
N LEU A 87 -6.00 5.50 -16.80
CA LEU A 87 -6.07 6.25 -18.05
C LEU A 87 -4.91 7.26 -18.19
N ASN A 88 -4.58 7.96 -17.12
CA ASN A 88 -3.44 8.87 -17.07
C ASN A 88 -2.12 8.15 -17.37
N LEU A 89 -1.91 6.99 -16.76
CA LEU A 89 -0.70 6.18 -16.99
C LEU A 89 -0.63 5.64 -18.42
N GLN A 90 -1.73 5.12 -18.94
CA GLN A 90 -1.77 4.54 -20.29
C GLN A 90 -1.60 5.58 -21.40
N THR A 91 -2.06 6.80 -21.19
CA THR A 91 -2.09 7.83 -22.23
C THR A 91 -1.09 8.96 -22.04
N GLY A 92 -0.34 8.96 -20.93
CA GLY A 92 0.57 10.05 -20.54
C GLY A 92 -0.14 11.36 -20.20
N ASN A 93 -1.45 11.34 -19.96
CA ASN A 93 -2.22 12.49 -19.55
C ASN A 93 -2.16 12.71 -18.04
N SER A 94 -2.65 13.87 -17.58
CA SER A 94 -2.75 14.23 -16.16
C SER A 94 -4.14 14.78 -15.86
N PHE A 95 -5.18 13.94 -16.05
CA PHE A 95 -6.54 14.32 -15.71
C PHE A 95 -6.68 14.45 -14.21
N ARG A 96 -7.22 15.58 -13.75
CA ARG A 96 -7.48 15.82 -12.33
C ARG A 96 -8.70 15.07 -11.83
N THR A 97 -8.86 15.03 -10.53
CA THR A 97 -10.13 14.63 -9.88
C THR A 97 -11.15 15.74 -10.01
N TYR A 98 -12.42 15.35 -10.06
CA TYR A 98 -13.56 16.25 -10.03
C TYR A 98 -14.44 15.88 -8.84
N SER A 99 -14.99 16.87 -8.16
CA SER A 99 -16.01 16.67 -7.13
C SER A 99 -17.33 16.22 -7.75
N LEU A 100 -18.22 15.66 -6.94
CA LEU A 100 -19.56 15.32 -7.39
C LEU A 100 -20.31 16.55 -7.90
N ASP A 101 -20.17 17.68 -7.24
CA ASP A 101 -20.79 18.94 -7.62
C ASP A 101 -20.32 19.42 -8.99
N GLU A 102 -19.02 19.41 -9.25
CA GLU A 102 -18.44 19.72 -10.56
C GLU A 102 -19.00 18.77 -11.66
N VAL A 103 -19.08 17.48 -11.36
CA VAL A 103 -19.61 16.50 -12.33
C VAL A 103 -21.08 16.75 -12.63
N LEU A 104 -21.88 17.14 -11.65
CA LEU A 104 -23.30 17.41 -11.84
C LEU A 104 -23.59 18.72 -12.60
N HIS A 105 -22.81 19.76 -12.35
CA HIS A 105 -23.08 21.09 -12.89
C HIS A 105 -22.18 21.48 -14.07
N GLU A 106 -20.98 20.90 -14.18
CA GLU A 106 -19.99 21.29 -15.18
C GLU A 106 -19.58 20.14 -16.12
N HIS A 107 -20.37 19.07 -16.20
CA HIS A 107 -20.02 17.87 -16.97
C HIS A 107 -19.69 18.16 -18.45
N GLU A 108 -20.39 19.10 -19.10
CA GLU A 108 -20.09 19.46 -20.49
C GLU A 108 -18.70 20.09 -20.64
N TYR A 109 -18.30 20.94 -19.70
CA TYR A 109 -16.96 21.53 -19.70
C TYR A 109 -15.89 20.48 -19.45
N ILE A 110 -16.14 19.56 -18.52
CA ILE A 110 -15.26 18.44 -18.21
C ILE A 110 -15.08 17.56 -19.44
N LEU A 111 -16.17 17.20 -20.13
CA LEU A 111 -16.13 16.40 -21.35
C LEU A 111 -15.33 17.07 -22.47
N LYS A 112 -15.53 18.38 -22.68
CA LYS A 112 -14.76 19.17 -23.66
C LYS A 112 -13.25 19.21 -23.35
N SER A 113 -12.87 19.05 -22.10
CA SER A 113 -11.46 19.01 -21.68
C SER A 113 -10.79 17.64 -21.84
N ILE A 114 -11.58 16.55 -21.83
CA ILE A 114 -11.09 15.17 -21.84
C ILE A 114 -11.18 14.55 -23.24
N LEU A 115 -12.35 14.64 -23.89
CA LEU A 115 -12.63 13.92 -25.15
C LEU A 115 -11.71 14.26 -26.32
N PRO A 116 -11.20 15.51 -26.47
CA PRO A 116 -10.21 15.80 -27.49
C PRO A 116 -8.85 15.11 -27.29
N LYS A 117 -8.53 14.74 -26.05
CA LYS A 117 -7.24 14.13 -25.69
C LYS A 117 -7.30 12.62 -25.68
N VAL A 118 -8.45 12.05 -25.35
CA VAL A 118 -8.62 10.59 -25.21
C VAL A 118 -10.08 10.20 -25.36
N ARG A 119 -10.30 8.99 -25.82
CA ARG A 119 -11.62 8.34 -25.80
C ARG A 119 -11.65 7.33 -24.67
N PRO A 120 -12.13 7.69 -23.46
CA PRO A 120 -11.97 6.86 -22.25
C PRO A 120 -12.58 5.46 -22.41
N TRP A 121 -13.70 5.36 -23.12
CA TRP A 121 -14.42 4.09 -23.30
C TRP A 121 -13.59 3.00 -23.98
N GLN A 122 -12.64 3.36 -24.84
CA GLN A 122 -11.74 2.40 -25.49
C GLN A 122 -10.78 1.71 -24.51
N TYR A 123 -10.49 2.35 -23.40
CA TYR A 123 -9.60 1.84 -22.35
C TYR A 123 -10.34 1.16 -21.20
N PHE A 124 -11.67 1.29 -21.15
CA PHE A 124 -12.44 0.83 -20.00
C PHE A 124 -12.47 -0.70 -19.88
N HIS A 125 -12.52 -1.40 -21.01
CA HIS A 125 -12.44 -2.86 -21.02
C HIS A 125 -11.09 -3.34 -20.45
N ASP A 126 -9.99 -2.75 -20.86
CA ASP A 126 -8.65 -3.11 -20.38
C ASP A 126 -8.49 -2.80 -18.91
N TYR A 127 -9.06 -1.68 -18.44
CA TYR A 127 -9.10 -1.35 -17.04
C TYR A 127 -9.85 -2.42 -16.21
N LEU A 128 -11.01 -2.84 -16.66
CA LEU A 128 -11.76 -3.91 -15.95
C LEU A 128 -11.01 -5.23 -15.94
N HIS A 129 -10.23 -5.51 -16.97
CA HIS A 129 -9.45 -6.75 -17.06
C HIS A 129 -8.19 -6.72 -16.17
N HIS A 130 -7.42 -5.64 -16.20
CA HIS A 130 -6.11 -5.59 -15.53
C HIS A 130 -5.71 -4.25 -14.95
N GLY A 131 -6.51 -3.21 -15.05
CA GLY A 131 -6.12 -1.84 -14.70
C GLY A 131 -6.07 -1.52 -13.21
N TYR A 132 -6.67 -2.33 -12.36
CA TYR A 132 -6.74 -2.08 -10.93
C TYR A 132 -5.39 -2.26 -10.21
N TYR A 133 -4.60 -3.27 -10.61
CA TYR A 133 -3.30 -3.54 -10.01
C TYR A 133 -2.15 -3.06 -10.91
N PRO A 134 -1.05 -2.53 -10.34
CA PRO A 134 0.06 -1.98 -11.11
C PRO A 134 0.86 -3.02 -11.93
N PHE A 135 0.58 -4.29 -11.83
CA PHE A 135 1.27 -5.38 -12.54
C PHE A 135 1.26 -5.21 -14.06
N PHE A 136 0.26 -4.55 -14.61
CA PHE A 136 0.20 -4.28 -16.05
C PHE A 136 1.35 -3.38 -16.54
N LEU A 137 1.99 -2.61 -15.66
CA LEU A 137 3.15 -1.79 -15.99
C LEU A 137 4.43 -2.60 -16.18
N GLU A 138 4.48 -3.84 -15.68
CA GLU A 138 5.68 -4.67 -15.68
C GLU A 138 5.87 -5.49 -16.95
N ASN A 139 5.04 -5.35 -17.99
CA ASN A 139 5.04 -6.14 -19.23
C ASN A 139 5.10 -7.66 -19.00
N ARG A 140 4.57 -8.14 -17.89
CA ARG A 140 4.49 -9.55 -17.48
C ARG A 140 3.07 -10.06 -17.64
N ASN A 141 2.91 -11.37 -17.61
CA ASN A 141 1.60 -11.99 -17.61
C ASN A 141 0.80 -11.55 -16.37
N PHE A 142 -0.17 -10.66 -16.55
CA PHE A 142 -0.98 -10.10 -15.45
C PHE A 142 -1.67 -11.20 -14.64
N THR A 143 -2.26 -12.19 -15.31
CA THR A 143 -2.97 -13.29 -14.64
C THR A 143 -2.04 -14.11 -13.74
N GLU A 144 -0.83 -14.39 -14.20
CA GLU A 144 0.16 -15.12 -13.42
C GLU A 144 0.62 -14.31 -12.19
N MET A 145 0.85 -13.01 -12.38
CA MET A 145 1.23 -12.11 -11.27
C MET A 145 0.11 -11.99 -10.24
N LEU A 146 -1.14 -11.89 -10.70
CA LEU A 146 -2.31 -11.84 -9.82
C LEU A 146 -2.46 -13.14 -9.02
N LEU A 147 -2.38 -14.29 -9.67
CA LEU A 147 -2.45 -15.60 -9.00
C LEU A 147 -1.31 -15.78 -8.00
N LYS A 148 -0.10 -15.37 -8.35
CA LYS A 148 1.04 -15.40 -7.41
C LYS A 148 0.81 -14.51 -6.19
N ALA A 149 0.27 -13.31 -6.38
CA ALA A 149 -0.06 -12.40 -5.29
C ALA A 149 -1.18 -12.96 -4.39
N MET A 150 -2.21 -13.55 -4.99
CA MET A 150 -3.30 -14.22 -4.25
C MET A 150 -2.79 -15.41 -3.44
N ASN A 151 -1.99 -16.29 -4.04
CA ASN A 151 -1.43 -17.43 -3.35
C ASN A 151 -0.52 -16.99 -2.19
N MET A 152 0.32 -15.98 -2.41
CA MET A 152 1.16 -15.42 -1.34
C MET A 152 0.32 -14.88 -0.18
N MET A 153 -0.79 -14.18 -0.47
CA MET A 153 -1.70 -13.68 0.54
C MET A 153 -2.36 -14.82 1.33
N ILE A 154 -2.81 -15.87 0.65
CA ILE A 154 -3.49 -17.00 1.28
C ILE A 154 -2.51 -17.87 2.08
N GLU A 155 -1.37 -18.24 1.48
CA GLU A 155 -0.44 -19.20 2.05
C GLU A 155 0.54 -18.58 3.06
N VAL A 156 0.77 -17.28 3.00
CA VAL A 156 1.74 -16.61 3.85
C VAL A 156 1.05 -15.61 4.78
N ASP A 157 0.39 -14.59 4.23
CA ASP A 157 -0.08 -13.47 5.03
C ASP A 157 -1.22 -13.87 5.98
N ILE A 158 -2.17 -14.68 5.52
CA ILE A 158 -3.28 -15.17 6.39
C ILE A 158 -2.76 -16.07 7.50
N LEU A 159 -1.80 -16.93 7.21
CA LEU A 159 -1.22 -17.82 8.22
C LEU A 159 -0.46 -17.03 9.29
N PHE A 160 0.30 -16.01 8.89
CA PHE A 160 0.98 -15.13 9.84
C PHE A 160 0.00 -14.35 10.73
N ILE A 161 -1.07 -13.79 10.15
CA ILE A 161 -2.05 -12.98 10.87
C ILE A 161 -2.88 -13.85 11.84
N LYS A 162 -3.27 -15.04 11.42
CA LYS A 162 -4.14 -15.93 12.21
C LYS A 162 -3.38 -16.88 13.12
N GLN A 163 -2.05 -16.92 13.05
CA GLN A 163 -1.20 -17.90 13.76
C GLN A 163 -1.71 -19.35 13.58
N ILE A 164 -2.20 -19.65 12.38
CA ILE A 164 -2.73 -20.98 12.06
C ILE A 164 -1.53 -21.87 11.73
N GLU A 165 -1.29 -22.88 12.54
CA GLU A 165 -0.37 -23.96 12.19
C GLU A 165 -1.01 -24.87 11.14
N LEU A 166 -0.35 -25.06 10.03
CA LEU A 166 -0.70 -26.10 9.06
C LEU A 166 -0.39 -27.45 9.72
N LYS A 167 -1.44 -28.24 9.99
CA LYS A 167 -1.30 -29.64 10.40
C LYS A 167 -1.04 -30.52 9.21
#